data_8ee26ea4cff533723b03dc9e58ec56dd
#
_entry.id   8ee26ea4cff533723b03dc9e58ec56dd
#
_cell.length_a   1.000
_cell.length_b   1.000
_cell.length_c   1.000
_cell.angle_alpha   90.00
_cell.angle_beta   90.00
_cell.angle_gamma   90.00
#
_symmetry.space_group_name_H-M   'P 1'
#
loop_
_entity.id
_entity.type
_entity.pdbx_description
1 polymer ?
#
loop_
_entity_poly.entity_id
_entity_poly.type
_entity_poly.pdbx_seq_one_letter_code
_entity_poly.pdbx_strand_id
1 'polypeptide(L)'
;MATPSQFDNETFSLARDHLAAFIQRTAAMLATQSGKLLEVGPQDRSLVRECFANFEVDTFDVVDTYKPTLVGDITKINKFIPDSAYDCVVCMEVLEHTLNPFDAVKEIRRILKDGGYLLISAPLNWRIHGPSPDCWRITEHGWHALLRDFDIVEIESLESPGRELFPIRYNVLAKCNKQKNSQDHELSFRFI
;
A
#
# COMPACT_ATOMS: atom_id res chain seq x y z
N MET A 1 11.62 -13.24 -21.74
CA MET A 1 10.92 -13.29 -20.44
C MET A 1 10.57 -14.74 -20.14
N ALA A 2 10.70 -15.20 -18.89
CA ALA A 2 10.28 -16.55 -18.53
C ALA A 2 8.75 -16.69 -18.60
N THR A 3 8.25 -17.79 -19.14
CA THR A 3 6.82 -18.07 -19.23
C THR A 3 6.26 -18.31 -17.83
N PRO A 4 5.11 -17.74 -17.46
CA PRO A 4 4.44 -18.05 -16.21
C PRO A 4 4.09 -19.54 -16.12
N SER A 5 4.30 -20.13 -14.94
CA SER A 5 3.84 -21.49 -14.66
C SER A 5 2.32 -21.52 -14.42
N GLN A 6 1.74 -22.71 -14.35
CA GLN A 6 0.33 -22.85 -13.94
C GLN A 6 0.11 -22.27 -12.54
N PHE A 7 1.03 -22.52 -11.61
CA PHE A 7 0.98 -21.95 -10.26
C PHE A 7 1.02 -20.42 -10.28
N ASP A 8 1.87 -19.79 -11.10
CA ASP A 8 1.92 -18.34 -11.23
C ASP A 8 0.55 -17.77 -11.69
N ASN A 9 -0.09 -18.42 -12.66
CA ASN A 9 -1.38 -17.95 -13.19
C ASN A 9 -2.52 -18.08 -12.18
N GLU A 10 -2.60 -19.20 -11.46
CA GLU A 10 -3.58 -19.44 -10.40
C GLU A 10 -3.38 -18.45 -9.24
N THR A 11 -2.14 -18.28 -8.79
CA THR A 11 -1.77 -17.36 -7.73
C THR A 11 -2.04 -15.91 -8.11
N PHE A 12 -1.85 -15.54 -9.38
CA PHE A 12 -2.12 -14.19 -9.88
C PHE A 12 -3.62 -13.83 -9.77
N SER A 13 -4.52 -14.75 -10.14
CA SER A 13 -5.96 -14.51 -10.00
C SER A 13 -6.35 -14.32 -8.53
N LEU A 14 -5.93 -15.27 -7.65
CA LEU A 14 -6.18 -15.17 -6.21
C LEU A 14 -5.68 -13.85 -5.62
N ALA A 15 -4.48 -13.43 -6.01
CA ALA A 15 -3.90 -12.18 -5.52
C ALA A 15 -4.69 -10.95 -5.94
N ARG A 16 -5.20 -10.91 -7.17
CA ARG A 16 -6.04 -9.80 -7.66
C ARG A 16 -7.38 -9.74 -6.95
N ASP A 17 -8.03 -10.89 -6.78
CA ASP A 17 -9.33 -10.97 -6.11
C ASP A 17 -9.23 -10.57 -4.64
N HIS A 18 -8.18 -11.01 -3.96
CA HIS A 18 -7.89 -10.64 -2.58
C HIS A 18 -7.65 -9.14 -2.41
N LEU A 19 -6.87 -8.54 -3.32
CA LEU A 19 -6.62 -7.10 -3.32
C LEU A 19 -7.92 -6.31 -3.55
N ALA A 20 -8.72 -6.72 -4.53
CA ALA A 20 -9.99 -6.08 -4.83
C ALA A 20 -10.96 -6.17 -3.66
N ALA A 21 -11.07 -7.33 -3.01
CA ALA A 21 -11.91 -7.53 -1.84
C ALA A 21 -11.49 -6.65 -0.66
N PHE A 22 -10.17 -6.51 -0.43
CA PHE A 22 -9.63 -5.62 0.61
C PHE A 22 -9.99 -4.16 0.35
N ILE A 23 -9.81 -3.66 -0.87
CA ILE A 23 -10.15 -2.29 -1.27
C ILE A 23 -11.66 -2.05 -1.09
N GLN A 24 -12.52 -2.95 -1.58
CA GLN A 24 -13.97 -2.85 -1.48
C GLN A 24 -14.46 -2.85 -0.03
N ARG A 25 -13.94 -3.75 0.81
CA ARG A 25 -14.28 -3.84 2.23
C ARG A 25 -13.87 -2.58 2.98
N THR A 26 -12.68 -2.06 2.72
CA THR A 26 -12.20 -0.84 3.36
C THR A 26 -12.99 0.39 2.89
N ALA A 27 -13.32 0.48 1.61
CA ALA A 27 -14.19 1.54 1.10
C ALA A 27 -15.58 1.51 1.76
N ALA A 28 -16.16 0.33 1.95
CA ALA A 28 -17.44 0.19 2.67
C ALA A 28 -17.32 0.63 4.14
N MET A 29 -16.22 0.32 4.81
CA MET A 29 -15.94 0.80 6.18
C MET A 29 -15.86 2.33 6.24
N LEU A 30 -15.33 2.97 5.20
CA LEU A 30 -15.16 4.41 5.11
C LEU A 30 -16.33 5.12 4.38
N ALA A 31 -17.43 4.45 4.11
CA ALA A 31 -18.55 4.98 3.31
C ALA A 31 -19.22 6.24 3.88
N THR A 32 -19.13 6.47 5.20
CA THR A 32 -19.64 7.67 5.87
C THR A 32 -18.63 8.82 5.92
N GLN A 33 -17.41 8.59 5.47
CA GLN A 33 -16.36 9.60 5.40
C GLN A 33 -16.29 10.21 4.01
N SER A 34 -15.73 11.39 3.92
CA SER A 34 -15.45 12.07 2.65
C SER A 34 -14.18 12.89 2.80
N GLY A 35 -13.63 13.37 1.70
CA GLY A 35 -12.43 14.19 1.70
C GLY A 35 -11.59 13.94 0.47
N LYS A 36 -10.27 14.07 0.62
CA LYS A 36 -9.31 13.81 -0.46
C LYS A 36 -8.61 12.48 -0.29
N LEU A 37 -8.55 11.72 -1.38
CA LEU A 37 -7.83 10.46 -1.45
C LEU A 37 -6.72 10.56 -2.50
N LEU A 38 -5.52 10.08 -2.18
CA LEU A 38 -4.44 9.90 -3.14
C LEU A 38 -4.26 8.42 -3.44
N GLU A 39 -4.37 8.04 -4.72
CA GLU A 39 -3.99 6.72 -5.22
C GLU A 39 -2.59 6.77 -5.83
N VAL A 40 -1.65 6.02 -5.25
CA VAL A 40 -0.26 5.93 -5.70
C VAL A 40 -0.09 4.70 -6.60
N GLY A 41 0.43 4.90 -7.81
CA GLY A 41 0.68 3.85 -8.79
C GLY A 41 -0.59 3.25 -9.40
N PRO A 42 -1.62 4.05 -9.79
CA PRO A 42 -2.91 3.53 -10.26
C PRO A 42 -2.81 2.75 -11.57
N GLN A 43 -1.80 3.06 -12.40
CA GLN A 43 -1.71 2.60 -13.78
C GLN A 43 -3.01 2.98 -14.56
N ASP A 44 -3.62 2.01 -15.25
CA ASP A 44 -4.87 2.18 -16.03
C ASP A 44 -6.13 1.67 -15.28
N ARG A 45 -6.07 1.54 -13.95
CA ARG A 45 -7.12 0.93 -13.12
C ARG A 45 -8.07 1.99 -12.55
N SER A 46 -9.34 1.62 -12.43
CA SER A 46 -10.42 2.49 -11.93
C SER A 46 -10.99 2.05 -10.56
N LEU A 47 -10.58 0.87 -10.07
CA LEU A 47 -11.21 0.23 -8.91
C LEU A 47 -11.27 1.13 -7.67
N VAL A 48 -10.18 1.83 -7.35
CA VAL A 48 -10.14 2.72 -6.17
C VAL A 48 -11.15 3.86 -6.35
N ARG A 49 -11.16 4.51 -7.50
CA ARG A 49 -12.10 5.60 -7.80
C ARG A 49 -13.56 5.15 -7.75
N GLU A 50 -13.85 3.95 -8.24
CA GLU A 50 -15.19 3.37 -8.22
C GLU A 50 -15.66 3.04 -6.80
N CYS A 51 -14.76 2.47 -5.97
CA CYS A 51 -15.07 2.09 -4.59
C CYS A 51 -15.18 3.28 -3.64
N PHE A 52 -14.33 4.31 -3.81
CA PHE A 52 -14.28 5.50 -2.97
C PHE A 52 -15.00 6.71 -3.59
N ALA A 53 -16.22 6.50 -4.11
CA ALA A 53 -17.00 7.53 -4.80
C ALA A 53 -17.35 8.76 -3.94
N ASN A 54 -17.23 8.67 -2.63
CA ASN A 54 -17.42 9.74 -1.66
C ASN A 54 -16.15 10.58 -1.40
N PHE A 55 -15.01 10.22 -2.04
CA PHE A 55 -13.76 10.97 -1.97
C PHE A 55 -13.46 11.68 -3.29
N GLU A 56 -12.78 12.82 -3.21
CA GLU A 56 -12.08 13.44 -4.34
C GLU A 56 -10.77 12.68 -4.54
N VAL A 57 -10.67 11.93 -5.65
CA VAL A 57 -9.52 11.05 -5.90
C VAL A 57 -8.51 11.72 -6.82
N ASP A 58 -7.34 12.03 -6.26
CA ASP A 58 -6.12 12.35 -7.00
C ASP A 58 -5.33 11.06 -7.27
N THR A 59 -4.61 11.03 -8.38
CA THR A 59 -3.71 9.93 -8.74
C THR A 59 -2.26 10.41 -8.82
N PHE A 60 -1.33 9.57 -8.37
CA PHE A 60 0.09 9.91 -8.31
C PHE A 60 0.93 8.78 -8.91
N ASP A 61 1.81 9.10 -9.83
CA ASP A 61 2.73 8.12 -10.41
C ASP A 61 4.11 8.76 -10.68
N VAL A 62 5.15 7.93 -10.76
CA VAL A 62 6.50 8.36 -11.11
C VAL A 62 6.63 8.66 -12.60
N VAL A 63 5.72 8.14 -13.41
CA VAL A 63 5.68 8.33 -14.87
C VAL A 63 4.36 8.95 -15.32
N ASP A 64 4.39 9.72 -16.40
CA ASP A 64 3.19 10.37 -17.00
C ASP A 64 2.43 9.47 -17.99
N THR A 65 2.78 8.19 -18.08
CA THR A 65 2.25 7.26 -19.10
C THR A 65 0.72 7.12 -19.02
N TYR A 66 0.20 7.02 -17.81
CA TYR A 66 -1.24 6.87 -17.54
C TYR A 66 -1.94 8.17 -17.17
N LYS A 67 -1.27 9.31 -17.39
CA LYS A 67 -1.77 10.67 -17.10
C LYS A 67 -2.32 10.81 -15.69
N PRO A 68 -1.52 10.53 -14.66
CA PRO A 68 -1.95 10.74 -13.29
C PRO A 68 -2.18 12.24 -13.04
N THR A 69 -2.97 12.58 -12.01
CA THR A 69 -3.20 13.97 -11.60
C THR A 69 -1.89 14.65 -11.18
N LEU A 70 -0.99 13.89 -10.56
CA LEU A 70 0.29 14.34 -10.04
C LEU A 70 1.40 13.40 -10.48
N VAL A 71 2.52 13.95 -10.96
CA VAL A 71 3.72 13.18 -11.32
C VAL A 71 4.84 13.47 -10.33
N GLY A 72 5.41 12.41 -9.74
CA GLY A 72 6.49 12.54 -8.77
C GLY A 72 7.00 11.20 -8.26
N ASP A 73 8.07 11.22 -7.48
CA ASP A 73 8.64 10.04 -6.83
C ASP A 73 8.17 10.01 -5.36
N ILE A 74 7.42 8.99 -4.98
CA ILE A 74 6.88 8.84 -3.62
C ILE A 74 7.97 8.66 -2.57
N THR A 75 9.20 8.33 -2.95
CA THR A 75 10.37 8.25 -2.05
C THR A 75 11.01 9.61 -1.78
N LYS A 76 10.48 10.68 -2.34
CA LYS A 76 10.98 12.06 -2.21
C LYS A 76 9.94 12.95 -1.56
N ILE A 77 10.39 14.08 -1.01
CA ILE A 77 9.50 15.14 -0.54
C ILE A 77 8.93 15.87 -1.76
N ASN A 78 7.65 15.65 -2.05
CA ASN A 78 6.93 16.30 -3.16
C ASN A 78 6.36 17.63 -2.67
N LYS A 79 7.12 18.71 -2.77
CA LYS A 79 6.77 20.05 -2.23
C LYS A 79 5.48 20.64 -2.79
N PHE A 80 4.99 20.13 -3.92
CA PHE A 80 3.71 20.54 -4.51
C PHE A 80 2.50 19.88 -3.83
N ILE A 81 2.74 18.88 -2.97
CA ILE A 81 1.71 18.30 -2.10
C ILE A 81 1.91 18.86 -0.69
N PRO A 82 0.95 19.63 -0.14
CA PRO A 82 1.03 20.15 1.23
C PRO A 82 1.08 19.03 2.27
N ASP A 83 1.63 19.33 3.45
CA ASP A 83 1.51 18.45 4.61
C ASP A 83 0.03 18.28 4.97
N SER A 84 -0.35 17.08 5.37
CA SER A 84 -1.71 16.76 5.81
C SER A 84 -2.79 17.12 4.77
N ALA A 85 -2.52 16.88 3.48
CA ALA A 85 -3.43 17.17 2.38
C ALA A 85 -4.55 16.15 2.23
N TYR A 86 -4.28 14.87 2.55
CA TYR A 86 -5.16 13.75 2.23
C TYR A 86 -5.77 13.10 3.48
N ASP A 87 -7.04 12.73 3.36
CA ASP A 87 -7.77 11.97 4.37
C ASP A 87 -7.50 10.45 4.23
N CYS A 88 -7.18 10.02 3.01
CA CYS A 88 -6.86 8.63 2.69
C CYS A 88 -5.74 8.55 1.66
N VAL A 89 -4.84 7.58 1.79
CA VAL A 89 -3.85 7.20 0.76
C VAL A 89 -3.99 5.72 0.46
N VAL A 90 -4.03 5.37 -0.81
CA VAL A 90 -4.04 3.99 -1.32
C VAL A 90 -2.74 3.78 -2.08
N CYS A 91 -1.90 2.83 -1.62
CA CYS A 91 -0.58 2.53 -2.18
C CYS A 91 -0.41 1.01 -2.30
N MET A 92 -1.00 0.44 -3.36
CA MET A 92 -1.08 -1.01 -3.53
C MET A 92 -0.06 -1.50 -4.55
N GLU A 93 0.82 -2.45 -4.14
CA GLU A 93 1.84 -3.05 -5.02
C GLU A 93 2.77 -1.99 -5.67
N VAL A 94 3.27 -1.08 -4.83
CA VAL A 94 4.18 0.00 -5.24
C VAL A 94 5.51 -0.08 -4.51
N LEU A 95 5.50 -0.39 -3.21
CA LEU A 95 6.71 -0.31 -2.39
C LEU A 95 7.81 -1.27 -2.85
N GLU A 96 7.45 -2.43 -3.39
CA GLU A 96 8.41 -3.39 -3.95
C GLU A 96 9.22 -2.81 -5.11
N HIS A 97 8.68 -1.81 -5.80
CA HIS A 97 9.31 -1.14 -6.93
C HIS A 97 10.09 0.13 -6.55
N THR A 98 10.14 0.46 -5.26
CA THR A 98 10.90 1.62 -4.76
C THR A 98 12.32 1.23 -4.35
N LEU A 99 13.27 2.15 -4.45
CA LEU A 99 14.63 1.93 -3.92
C LEU A 99 14.68 2.06 -2.40
N ASN A 100 13.80 2.88 -1.82
CA ASN A 100 13.73 3.10 -0.38
C ASN A 100 12.27 3.15 0.11
N PRO A 101 11.69 2.04 0.55
CA PRO A 101 10.31 1.99 1.01
C PRO A 101 10.08 2.78 2.31
N PHE A 102 11.11 2.99 3.15
CA PHE A 102 11.00 3.80 4.36
C PHE A 102 10.78 5.28 4.04
N ASP A 103 11.46 5.81 3.02
CA ASP A 103 11.24 7.19 2.58
C ASP A 103 9.87 7.36 1.93
N ALA A 104 9.38 6.36 1.19
CA ALA A 104 8.03 6.35 0.65
C ALA A 104 6.97 6.42 1.76
N VAL A 105 7.09 5.59 2.79
CA VAL A 105 6.17 5.58 3.93
C VAL A 105 6.26 6.90 4.73
N LYS A 106 7.44 7.49 4.86
CA LYS A 106 7.63 8.79 5.49
C LYS A 106 6.93 9.92 4.72
N GLU A 107 7.03 9.92 3.39
CA GLU A 107 6.33 10.88 2.54
C GLU A 107 4.81 10.67 2.62
N ILE A 108 4.33 9.43 2.54
CA ILE A 108 2.90 9.10 2.74
C ILE A 108 2.41 9.63 4.09
N ARG A 109 3.20 9.44 5.17
CA ARG A 109 2.85 9.98 6.49
C ARG A 109 2.79 11.50 6.50
N ARG A 110 3.69 12.18 5.80
CA ARG A 110 3.71 13.66 5.71
C ARG A 110 2.44 14.18 5.07
N ILE A 111 2.01 13.60 3.95
CA ILE A 111 0.87 14.07 3.16
C ILE A 111 -0.48 13.65 3.74
N LEU A 112 -0.54 12.58 4.55
CA LEU A 112 -1.75 12.18 5.28
C LEU A 112 -2.06 13.18 6.41
N LYS A 113 -3.34 13.42 6.65
CA LYS A 113 -3.84 14.09 7.86
C LYS A 113 -3.63 13.21 9.09
N ASP A 114 -3.61 13.82 10.27
CA ASP A 114 -3.68 13.06 11.52
C ASP A 114 -5.00 12.27 11.58
N GLY A 115 -4.94 10.99 11.92
CA GLY A 115 -6.09 10.08 11.88
C GLY A 115 -6.50 9.63 10.47
N GLY A 116 -5.86 10.12 9.40
CA GLY A 116 -6.10 9.69 8.02
C GLY A 116 -5.71 8.22 7.78
N TYR A 117 -6.33 7.58 6.80
CA TYR A 117 -6.16 6.16 6.53
C TYR A 117 -5.11 5.90 5.45
N LEU A 118 -4.36 4.83 5.64
CA LEU A 118 -3.43 4.26 4.67
C LEU A 118 -3.85 2.82 4.35
N LEU A 119 -4.17 2.56 3.06
CA LEU A 119 -4.27 1.22 2.52
C LEU A 119 -2.97 0.94 1.77
N ILE A 120 -2.26 -0.11 2.14
CA ILE A 120 -0.95 -0.42 1.55
C ILE A 120 -0.76 -1.92 1.41
N SER A 121 -0.11 -2.36 0.33
CA SER A 121 0.24 -3.76 0.12
C SER A 121 1.58 -3.92 -0.58
N ALA A 122 2.17 -5.10 -0.41
CA ALA A 122 3.28 -5.58 -1.22
C ALA A 122 3.33 -7.11 -1.20
N PRO A 123 3.93 -7.74 -2.23
CA PRO A 123 4.09 -9.17 -2.29
C PRO A 123 5.14 -9.68 -1.30
N LEU A 124 4.99 -10.97 -0.87
CA LEU A 124 6.04 -11.69 -0.17
C LEU A 124 6.52 -12.87 -1.02
N ASN A 125 5.69 -13.90 -1.22
CA ASN A 125 6.07 -15.05 -2.04
C ASN A 125 5.57 -14.87 -3.47
N TRP A 126 6.30 -14.08 -4.23
CA TRP A 126 5.95 -13.70 -5.59
C TRP A 126 7.16 -13.77 -6.52
N ARG A 127 6.92 -14.12 -7.79
CA ARG A 127 7.98 -14.08 -8.80
C ARG A 127 8.48 -12.65 -9.01
N ILE A 128 9.73 -12.51 -9.47
CA ILE A 128 10.26 -11.22 -9.92
C ILE A 128 9.43 -10.73 -11.11
N HIS A 129 8.99 -9.48 -11.08
CA HIS A 129 8.09 -8.89 -12.06
C HIS A 129 8.41 -7.42 -12.33
N GLY A 130 7.73 -6.81 -13.29
CA GLY A 130 7.86 -5.38 -13.62
C GLY A 130 6.71 -4.55 -13.03
N PRO A 131 6.86 -3.22 -13.04
CA PRO A 131 7.99 -2.47 -13.61
C PRO A 131 9.29 -2.61 -12.80
N SER A 132 10.44 -2.42 -13.46
CA SER A 132 11.74 -2.38 -12.76
C SER A 132 11.96 -1.03 -12.09
N PRO A 133 12.60 -1.00 -10.89
CA PRO A 133 13.16 -2.12 -10.16
C PRO A 133 12.10 -2.95 -9.42
N ASP A 134 12.40 -4.20 -9.05
CA ASP A 134 11.61 -5.07 -8.17
C ASP A 134 12.51 -5.49 -7.00
N CYS A 135 12.51 -4.72 -5.93
CA CYS A 135 13.53 -4.71 -4.89
C CYS A 135 13.14 -5.47 -3.62
N TRP A 136 11.82 -5.44 -3.27
CA TRP A 136 11.42 -5.80 -1.92
C TRP A 136 10.39 -6.91 -1.88
N ARG A 137 10.49 -7.73 -0.81
CA ARG A 137 9.49 -8.70 -0.36
C ARG A 137 9.28 -8.47 1.13
N ILE A 138 8.08 -8.07 1.54
CA ILE A 138 7.83 -7.55 2.87
C ILE A 138 7.07 -8.58 3.70
N THR A 139 7.70 -9.03 4.79
CA THR A 139 7.07 -9.91 5.79
C THR A 139 6.14 -9.13 6.72
N GLU A 140 5.33 -9.81 7.52
CA GLU A 140 4.52 -9.19 8.56
C GLU A 140 5.35 -8.30 9.50
N HIS A 141 6.49 -8.80 9.99
CA HIS A 141 7.41 -8.01 10.81
C HIS A 141 8.01 -6.82 10.05
N GLY A 142 8.23 -6.97 8.73
CA GLY A 142 8.66 -5.87 7.87
C GLY A 142 7.61 -4.76 7.79
N TRP A 143 6.31 -5.10 7.76
CA TRP A 143 5.22 -4.14 7.83
C TRP A 143 5.20 -3.39 9.16
N HIS A 144 5.38 -4.07 10.29
CA HIS A 144 5.50 -3.41 11.59
C HIS A 144 6.68 -2.45 11.65
N ALA A 145 7.81 -2.80 11.05
CA ALA A 145 8.98 -1.93 10.98
C ALA A 145 8.76 -0.69 10.09
N LEU A 146 8.15 -0.88 8.91
CA LEU A 146 7.83 0.20 7.97
C LEU A 146 6.79 1.17 8.53
N LEU A 147 5.75 0.64 9.17
CA LEU A 147 4.60 1.39 9.66
C LEU A 147 4.69 1.71 11.16
N ARG A 148 5.89 1.70 11.75
CA ARG A 148 6.09 1.97 13.17
C ARG A 148 5.49 3.28 13.67
N ASP A 149 5.41 4.31 12.80
CA ASP A 149 4.85 5.62 13.08
C ASP A 149 3.35 5.74 12.72
N PHE A 150 2.71 4.60 12.44
CA PHE A 150 1.27 4.46 12.20
C PHE A 150 0.64 3.57 13.28
N ASP A 151 -0.68 3.68 13.41
CA ASP A 151 -1.47 2.71 14.16
C ASP A 151 -2.04 1.69 13.17
N ILE A 152 -1.49 0.49 13.17
CA ILE A 152 -1.95 -0.60 12.31
C ILE A 152 -3.33 -1.04 12.82
N VAL A 153 -4.34 -0.95 11.94
CA VAL A 153 -5.72 -1.37 12.21
C VAL A 153 -5.92 -2.84 11.87
N GLU A 154 -5.36 -3.26 10.74
CA GLU A 154 -5.47 -4.63 10.23
C GLU A 154 -4.24 -4.98 9.39
N ILE A 155 -3.75 -6.20 9.53
CA ILE A 155 -2.86 -6.86 8.59
C ILE A 155 -3.54 -8.16 8.20
N GLU A 156 -3.80 -8.35 6.91
CA GLU A 156 -4.29 -9.62 6.38
C GLU A 156 -3.30 -10.23 5.40
N SER A 157 -3.12 -11.54 5.48
CA SER A 157 -2.31 -12.31 4.54
C SER A 157 -3.19 -13.06 3.55
N LEU A 158 -2.71 -13.18 2.32
CA LEU A 158 -3.20 -14.17 1.37
C LEU A 158 -2.26 -15.37 1.42
N GLU A 159 -2.69 -16.45 2.06
CA GLU A 159 -1.90 -17.67 2.18
C GLU A 159 -1.83 -18.44 0.85
N SER A 160 -0.69 -19.09 0.61
CA SER A 160 -0.54 -20.01 -0.52
C SER A 160 -1.35 -21.27 -0.26
N PRO A 161 -2.20 -21.72 -1.20
CA PRO A 161 -3.00 -22.92 -1.01
C PRO A 161 -2.15 -24.15 -0.63
N GLY A 162 -2.47 -24.79 0.50
CA GLY A 162 -1.78 -25.97 1.00
C GLY A 162 -0.36 -25.72 1.56
N ARG A 163 0.01 -24.46 1.83
CA ARG A 163 1.32 -24.11 2.38
C ARG A 163 1.15 -23.12 3.53
N GLU A 164 1.18 -23.62 4.74
CA GLU A 164 1.13 -22.78 5.94
C GLU A 164 2.40 -21.91 6.06
N LEU A 165 2.25 -20.71 6.64
CA LEU A 165 3.32 -19.73 6.84
C LEU A 165 4.06 -19.35 5.54
N PHE A 166 3.35 -19.43 4.40
CA PHE A 166 3.88 -19.06 3.11
C PHE A 166 2.93 -18.09 2.37
N PRO A 167 2.67 -16.92 2.96
CA PRO A 167 1.74 -15.96 2.38
C PRO A 167 2.26 -15.39 1.06
N ILE A 168 1.36 -15.23 0.11
CA ILE A 168 1.62 -14.63 -1.21
C ILE A 168 1.90 -13.13 -1.06
N ARG A 169 1.07 -12.47 -0.23
CA ARG A 169 1.13 -11.03 0.03
C ARG A 169 0.53 -10.68 1.38
N TYR A 170 0.75 -9.43 1.78
CA TYR A 170 0.02 -8.78 2.85
C TYR A 170 -0.69 -7.53 2.34
N ASN A 171 -1.93 -7.32 2.81
CA ASN A 171 -2.63 -6.05 2.74
C ASN A 171 -2.69 -5.45 4.14
N VAL A 172 -2.44 -4.16 4.25
CA VAL A 172 -2.41 -3.46 5.54
C VAL A 172 -3.31 -2.24 5.49
N LEU A 173 -4.18 -2.12 6.50
CA LEU A 173 -4.90 -0.91 6.81
C LEU A 173 -4.28 -0.28 8.06
N ALA A 174 -3.89 0.98 7.96
CA ALA A 174 -3.30 1.73 9.06
C ALA A 174 -3.89 3.13 9.19
N LYS A 175 -3.77 3.73 10.36
CA LYS A 175 -4.08 5.13 10.62
C LYS A 175 -2.81 5.94 10.84
N CYS A 176 -2.75 7.10 10.21
CA CYS A 176 -1.69 8.07 10.45
C CYS A 176 -1.84 8.64 11.86
N ASN A 177 -0.80 8.51 12.67
CA ASN A 177 -0.71 9.11 14.00
C ASN A 177 0.48 10.07 14.02
N LYS A 178 0.19 11.38 13.95
CA LYS A 178 1.24 12.42 13.91
C LYS A 178 1.97 12.58 15.23
N GLN A 179 1.39 12.14 16.34
CA GLN A 179 1.97 12.22 17.68
C GLN A 179 2.88 11.03 17.99
N LYS A 180 2.77 9.93 17.23
CA LYS A 180 3.59 8.75 17.40
C LYS A 180 5.02 9.02 16.91
N ASN A 181 5.99 8.90 17.77
CA ASN A 181 7.40 9.08 17.46
C ASN A 181 8.12 7.74 17.55
N SER A 182 9.04 7.49 16.63
CA SER A 182 9.84 6.27 16.52
C SER A 182 10.72 5.94 17.75
N GLN A 183 10.79 6.82 18.73
CA GLN A 183 11.56 6.60 19.97
C GLN A 183 10.81 5.77 21.02
N ASP A 184 9.49 5.56 20.87
CA ASP A 184 8.66 4.88 21.88
C ASP A 184 8.47 3.37 21.60
N HIS A 185 9.14 2.81 20.62
CA HIS A 185 9.00 1.40 20.25
C HIS A 185 10.15 0.52 20.77
N GLU A 186 10.01 -0.01 21.97
CA GLU A 186 10.47 -1.37 22.23
C GLU A 186 9.59 -2.34 21.45
N LEU A 187 10.13 -2.86 20.35
CA LEU A 187 9.49 -3.96 19.62
C LEU A 187 9.44 -5.17 20.56
N SER A 188 8.30 -5.39 21.20
CA SER A 188 8.06 -6.65 21.91
C SER A 188 7.83 -7.75 20.87
N PHE A 189 8.91 -8.28 20.31
CA PHE A 189 8.83 -9.48 19.48
C PHE A 189 8.43 -10.65 20.39
N ARG A 190 7.23 -11.17 20.21
CA ARG A 190 6.91 -12.52 20.67
C ARG A 190 7.54 -13.47 19.65
N PHE A 191 8.61 -14.14 20.05
CA PHE A 191 9.11 -15.28 19.28
C PHE A 191 8.03 -16.36 19.27
N ILE A 192 7.67 -16.82 18.08
CA ILE A 192 6.80 -17.99 17.87
C ILE A 192 7.63 -19.24 18.14
#